data_743fcc4aad2a2a403b2d6b742eca986f
#
_entry.id   743fcc4aad2a2a403b2d6b742eca986f
#
_cell.length_a   1.000
_cell.length_b   1.000
_cell.length_c   1.000
_cell.angle_alpha   90.00
_cell.angle_beta   90.00
_cell.angle_gamma   90.00
#
_symmetry.space_group_name_H-M   'P 1'
#
loop_
_entity.id
_entity.type
_entity.pdbx_description
1 polymer ?
#
loop_
_entity_poly.entity_id
_entity_poly.type
_entity_poly.pdbx_seq_one_letter_code
_entity_poly.pdbx_strand_id
1 'polypeptide(L)' 'MPHDPDEIRRRITELQIEHRDLDRAIAQLDQQSDCDELQLRRLKKRKLLIKDAITRLEMGLVPDIPA' A
#
# COMPACT_ATOMS: atom_id res chain seq x y z
N MET A 1 -2.57 16.95 -14.95
CA MET A 1 -2.56 16.12 -13.75
C MET A 1 -3.26 16.82 -12.63
N PRO A 2 -4.32 16.26 -12.14
CA PRO A 2 -4.98 16.87 -11.01
C PRO A 2 -4.11 16.74 -9.77
N HIS A 3 -3.80 17.86 -9.20
CA HIS A 3 -3.10 17.91 -7.93
C HIS A 3 -4.06 18.33 -6.83
N ASP A 4 -5.32 17.91 -7.00
CA ASP A 4 -6.35 18.21 -6.03
C ASP A 4 -6.06 17.43 -4.75
N PRO A 5 -5.85 18.12 -3.62
CA PRO A 5 -5.56 17.44 -2.36
C PRO A 5 -6.64 16.44 -1.96
N ASP A 6 -7.90 16.72 -2.30
CA ASP A 6 -8.98 15.81 -1.96
C ASP A 6 -8.89 14.52 -2.75
N GLU A 7 -8.51 14.58 -4.01
CA GLU A 7 -8.30 13.38 -4.82
C GLU A 7 -7.13 12.57 -4.31
N ILE A 8 -6.06 13.24 -3.92
CA ILE A 8 -4.89 12.57 -3.37
C ILE A 8 -5.25 11.86 -2.07
N ARG A 9 -5.99 12.52 -1.20
CA ARG A 9 -6.44 11.91 0.06
C ARG A 9 -7.33 10.70 -0.18
N ARG A 10 -8.23 10.79 -1.14
CA ARG A 10 -9.09 9.67 -1.51
C ARG A 10 -8.26 8.49 -1.99
N ARG A 11 -7.28 8.76 -2.84
CA ARG A 11 -6.41 7.71 -3.36
C ARG A 11 -5.62 7.05 -2.23
N ILE A 12 -5.11 7.86 -1.30
CA ILE A 12 -4.40 7.34 -0.13
C ILE A 12 -5.31 6.41 0.67
N THR A 13 -6.55 6.82 0.91
CA THR A 13 -7.51 6.00 1.65
C THR A 13 -7.76 4.68 0.95
N GLU A 14 -7.96 4.70 -0.35
CA GLU A 14 -8.16 3.47 -1.13
C GLU A 14 -6.95 2.55 -1.02
N LEU A 15 -5.76 3.11 -1.14
CA LEU A 15 -4.53 2.33 -1.05
C LEU A 15 -4.32 1.77 0.35
N GLN A 16 -4.70 2.53 1.38
CA GLN A 16 -4.60 2.04 2.76
C GLN A 16 -5.53 0.85 3.00
N ILE A 17 -6.71 0.87 2.41
CA ILE A 17 -7.64 -0.25 2.50
C ILE A 17 -7.04 -1.47 1.79
N GLU A 18 -6.50 -1.30 0.59
CA GLU A 18 -5.85 -2.38 -0.13
C GLU A 18 -4.66 -2.94 0.65
N HIS A 19 -3.88 -2.07 1.26
CA HIS A 19 -2.73 -2.47 2.05
C HIS A 19 -3.17 -3.35 3.22
N ARG A 20 -4.24 -2.94 3.90
CA ARG A 20 -4.77 -3.71 5.03
C ARG A 20 -5.29 -5.07 4.57
N ASP A 21 -6.00 -5.10 3.45
CA ASP A 21 -6.51 -6.35 2.91
C ASP A 21 -5.38 -7.30 2.52
N LEU A 22 -4.31 -6.77 1.95
CA LEU A 22 -3.14 -7.57 1.61
C LEU A 22 -2.43 -8.09 2.86
N ASP A 23 -2.34 -7.28 3.90
CA ASP A 23 -1.78 -7.72 5.17
C ASP A 23 -2.53 -8.93 5.72
N ARG A 24 -3.86 -8.88 5.67
CA ARG A 24 -4.69 -9.99 6.13
C ARG A 24 -4.50 -11.23 5.28
N ALA A 25 -4.47 -11.06 3.97
CA ALA A 25 -4.27 -12.17 3.05
C ALA A 25 -2.92 -12.83 3.26
N ILE A 26 -1.88 -12.02 3.47
CA ILE A 26 -0.54 -12.53 3.73
C ILE A 26 -0.52 -13.30 5.05
N ALA A 27 -1.13 -12.76 6.10
CA ALA A 27 -1.17 -13.41 7.39
C ALA A 27 -1.90 -14.75 7.33
N GLN A 28 -3.02 -14.80 6.61
CA GLN A 28 -3.77 -16.04 6.45
C GLN A 28 -2.97 -17.08 5.68
N LEU A 29 -2.33 -16.66 4.61
CA LEU A 29 -1.54 -17.55 3.79
C LEU A 29 -0.33 -18.09 4.54
N ASP A 30 0.30 -17.23 5.33
CA ASP A 30 1.47 -17.60 6.10
C ASP A 30 1.16 -18.62 7.20
N GLN A 31 -0.10 -18.64 7.67
CA GLN A 31 -0.53 -19.61 8.68
C GLN A 31 -0.82 -20.99 8.12
N GLN A 32 -0.97 -21.10 6.81
CA GLN A 32 -1.25 -22.39 6.19
C GLN A 32 0.02 -23.21 6.11
N SER A 33 -0.08 -24.47 6.50
CA SER A 33 1.04 -25.39 6.42
C SER A 33 1.44 -25.71 4.98
N ASP A 34 0.50 -25.49 4.06
CA ASP A 34 0.69 -25.78 2.64
C ASP A 34 0.75 -24.49 1.83
N CYS A 35 1.51 -23.55 2.34
CA CYS A 35 1.60 -22.21 1.79
C CYS A 35 2.33 -22.19 0.45
N ASP A 36 1.73 -21.54 -0.54
CA ASP A 36 2.37 -21.29 -1.83
C ASP A 36 3.33 -20.11 -1.68
N GLU A 37 4.61 -20.40 -1.61
CA GLU A 37 5.63 -19.37 -1.41
C GLU A 37 5.66 -18.35 -2.54
N LEU A 38 5.37 -18.78 -3.76
CA LEU A 38 5.36 -17.86 -4.89
C LEU A 38 4.23 -16.84 -4.75
N GLN A 39 3.04 -17.32 -4.36
CA GLN A 39 1.92 -16.44 -4.14
C GLN A 39 2.19 -15.49 -2.98
N LEU A 40 2.80 -15.99 -1.92
CA LEU A 40 3.16 -15.16 -0.77
C LEU A 40 4.12 -14.04 -1.17
N ARG A 41 5.11 -14.35 -1.98
CA ARG A 41 6.05 -13.36 -2.48
C ARG A 41 5.36 -12.29 -3.31
N ARG A 42 4.43 -12.70 -4.16
CA ARG A 42 3.68 -11.76 -5.00
C ARG A 42 2.86 -10.81 -4.14
N LEU A 43 2.20 -11.33 -3.13
CA LEU A 43 1.41 -10.50 -2.23
C LEU A 43 2.27 -9.54 -1.44
N LYS A 44 3.42 -10.00 -0.94
CA LYS A 44 4.36 -9.14 -0.21
C LYS A 44 4.91 -8.03 -1.11
N LYS A 45 5.23 -8.37 -2.35
CA LYS A 45 5.72 -7.38 -3.30
C LYS A 45 4.65 -6.33 -3.58
N ARG A 46 3.41 -6.76 -3.79
CA ARG A 46 2.30 -5.84 -4.04
C ARG A 46 2.08 -4.92 -2.83
N LYS A 47 2.18 -5.48 -1.63
CA LYS A 47 2.05 -4.70 -0.41
C LYS A 47 3.10 -3.59 -0.34
N LEU A 48 4.34 -3.91 -0.69
CA LEU A 48 5.42 -2.93 -0.70
C LEU A 48 5.19 -1.84 -1.74
N LEU A 49 4.69 -2.21 -2.91
CA LEU A 49 4.39 -1.25 -3.96
C LEU A 49 3.27 -0.29 -3.52
N ILE A 50 2.25 -0.82 -2.86
CA ILE A 50 1.15 0.00 -2.37
C ILE A 50 1.62 0.93 -1.28
N LYS A 51 2.44 0.44 -0.36
CA LYS A 51 3.00 1.26 0.71
C LYS A 51 3.86 2.39 0.12
N ASP A 52 4.65 2.09 -0.89
CA ASP A 52 5.45 3.10 -1.56
C ASP A 52 4.57 4.16 -2.23
N ALA A 53 3.49 3.72 -2.88
CA ALA A 53 2.56 4.64 -3.51
C ALA A 53 1.89 5.57 -2.48
N ILE A 54 1.51 5.02 -1.33
CA ILE A 54 0.93 5.82 -0.24
C ILE A 54 1.94 6.88 0.20
N THR A 55 3.17 6.47 0.43
CA THR A 55 4.22 7.39 0.88
C THR A 55 4.42 8.52 -0.11
N ARG A 56 4.47 8.22 -1.39
CA ARG A 56 4.65 9.22 -2.43
C ARG A 56 3.49 10.20 -2.48
N LEU A 57 2.27 9.71 -2.34
CA LEU A 57 1.10 10.56 -2.32
C LEU A 57 1.08 11.45 -1.08
N GLU A 58 1.47 10.90 0.06
CA GLU A 58 1.56 11.69 1.29
C GLU A 58 2.60 12.78 1.17
N MET A 59 3.72 12.51 0.53
CA MET A 59 4.74 13.52 0.27
C MET A 59 4.22 14.63 -0.62
N GLY A 60 3.30 14.31 -1.52
CA GLY A 60 2.67 15.32 -2.38
C GLY A 60 1.70 16.22 -1.63
N LEU A 61 1.16 15.76 -0.50
CA LEU A 61 0.26 16.56 0.33
C LEU A 61 0.99 17.49 1.28
N VAL A 62 2.16 17.07 1.73
CA VAL A 62 2.95 17.83 2.70
C VAL A 62 3.85 18.77 1.92
N PRO A 63 3.80 20.09 2.21
CA PRO A 63 4.75 21.01 1.58
C PRO A 63 6.16 20.54 1.87
N ASP A 64 6.98 20.54 0.84
CA ASP A 64 8.36 20.17 0.98
C ASP A 64 9.04 21.21 1.85
N ILE A 65 9.29 20.85 3.08
CA ILE A 65 9.95 21.78 4.00
C ILE A 65 11.43 21.49 3.95
N PRO A 66 12.20 22.36 3.34
CA PRO A 66 13.65 22.18 3.36
C PRO A 66 14.15 22.27 4.77
N ALA A 67 14.89 21.28 5.15
CA ALA A 67 15.47 21.25 6.47
C ALA A 67 16.49 22.37 6.64
#